data_e260d25bcfcfa4a9fad45d8ecfe72b41
#
_entry.id   e260d25bcfcfa4a9fad45d8ecfe72b41
#
_cell.length_a   1.000
_cell.length_b   1.000
_cell.length_c   1.000
_cell.angle_alpha   90.00
_cell.angle_beta   90.00
_cell.angle_gamma   90.00
#
_symmetry.space_group_name_H-M   'P 1'
#
loop_
_entity.id
_entity.type
_entity.pdbx_description
1 polymer ?
#
loop_
_entity_poly.entity_id
_entity_poly.type
_entity_poly.pdbx_seq_one_letter_code
_entity_poly.pdbx_strand_id
1 'polypeptide(L)'
;MLPGFATPCRVVYEVVRSQVLIGNRLGDPTERVTPVILPPSYEREPERRYPVIYLLAALTGTGWQLLSRSPLSEALDERLWRLYESDPSLPEFIVVLPDCFTALGGSQYVNSPALGRYQDHLTQEVIPQIDRRYRTLATARHRGVVGRSSGGIGALWLAMNHPELFGAVASHAGDGFFRATMPPELLKFCRLMRRYGGPAAAMAQWLSLGKGPRRGELFDIAS
;
A
#
# COMPACT_ATOMS: atom_id res chain seq x y z
N MET A 1 -0.87 24.92 7.45
CA MET A 1 0.31 24.30 6.81
C MET A 1 1.54 24.77 7.57
N LEU A 2 2.42 23.89 8.03
CA LEU A 2 3.63 24.29 8.73
C LEU A 2 4.57 24.99 7.73
N PRO A 3 5.16 26.17 8.07
CA PRO A 3 6.13 26.83 7.20
C PRO A 3 7.31 25.91 6.92
N GLY A 4 7.76 25.82 5.68
CA GLY A 4 8.90 24.99 5.26
C GLY A 4 8.56 23.58 4.75
N PHE A 5 7.28 23.18 4.79
CA PHE A 5 6.82 21.88 4.28
C PHE A 5 5.83 22.00 3.10
N ALA A 6 5.85 23.13 2.41
CA ALA A 6 5.02 23.33 1.24
C ALA A 6 5.65 22.62 0.03
N THR A 7 4.86 21.81 -0.67
CA THR A 7 5.24 21.19 -1.94
C THR A 7 4.16 21.49 -2.97
N PRO A 8 4.53 21.80 -4.23
CA PRO A 8 3.58 21.93 -5.33
C PRO A 8 2.89 20.60 -5.71
N CYS A 9 3.42 19.46 -5.28
CA CYS A 9 2.71 18.19 -5.40
C CYS A 9 1.52 18.18 -4.44
N ARG A 10 0.31 18.19 -4.99
CA ARG A 10 -0.92 18.16 -4.20
C ARG A 10 -1.25 16.73 -3.78
N VAL A 11 -1.47 16.52 -2.49
CA VAL A 11 -1.97 15.24 -1.95
C VAL A 11 -3.48 15.33 -1.77
N VAL A 12 -4.21 14.38 -2.37
CA VAL A 12 -5.66 14.20 -2.24
C VAL A 12 -5.93 12.86 -1.57
N TYR A 13 -6.92 12.80 -0.71
CA TYR A 13 -7.28 11.59 0.03
C TYR A 13 -8.59 11.04 -0.53
N GLU A 14 -8.49 10.02 -1.38
CA GLU A 14 -9.64 9.34 -1.97
C GLU A 14 -10.20 8.30 -1.03
N VAL A 15 -11.53 8.32 -0.85
CA VAL A 15 -12.24 7.30 -0.11
C VAL A 15 -12.76 6.24 -1.08
N VAL A 16 -12.28 5.02 -0.96
CA VAL A 16 -12.76 3.87 -1.71
C VAL A 16 -13.63 3.01 -0.81
N ARG A 17 -14.92 2.90 -1.16
CA ARG A 17 -15.88 2.02 -0.45
C ARG A 17 -15.89 0.66 -1.10
N SER A 18 -15.16 -0.27 -0.50
CA SER A 18 -14.95 -1.60 -1.05
C SER A 18 -16.17 -2.50 -0.83
N GLN A 19 -16.66 -3.08 -1.92
CA GLN A 19 -17.68 -4.13 -1.89
C GLN A 19 -17.03 -5.51 -1.73
N VAL A 20 -15.84 -5.70 -2.31
CA VAL A 20 -15.15 -7.00 -2.27
C VAL A 20 -14.55 -7.32 -0.91
N LEU A 21 -14.38 -6.33 -0.03
CA LEU A 21 -13.91 -6.52 1.34
C LEU A 21 -15.05 -6.71 2.36
N ILE A 22 -16.31 -6.61 1.94
CA ILE A 22 -17.45 -6.87 2.84
C ILE A 22 -17.37 -8.31 3.37
N GLY A 23 -17.53 -8.45 4.69
CA GLY A 23 -17.51 -9.75 5.35
C GLY A 23 -16.11 -10.39 5.48
N ASN A 24 -15.02 -9.62 5.33
CA ASN A 24 -13.68 -10.12 5.60
C ASN A 24 -13.56 -10.61 7.06
N ARG A 25 -12.83 -11.71 7.27
CA ARG A 25 -12.77 -12.39 8.58
C ARG A 25 -12.08 -11.60 9.68
N LEU A 26 -11.24 -10.64 9.33
CA LEU A 26 -10.54 -9.82 10.30
C LEU A 26 -11.40 -8.66 10.82
N GLY A 27 -12.55 -8.39 10.19
CA GLY A 27 -13.38 -7.23 10.49
C GLY A 27 -12.70 -5.91 10.12
N ASP A 28 -11.78 -5.94 9.17
CA ASP A 28 -11.13 -4.76 8.65
C ASP A 28 -12.15 -3.82 7.98
N PRO A 29 -11.97 -2.49 8.08
CA PRO A 29 -12.86 -1.53 7.45
C PRO A 29 -12.99 -1.76 5.95
N THR A 30 -14.19 -1.57 5.42
CA THR A 30 -14.45 -1.61 3.97
C THR A 30 -14.32 -0.23 3.32
N GLU A 31 -14.35 0.82 4.10
CA GLU A 31 -14.03 2.16 3.66
C GLU A 31 -12.52 2.40 3.84
N ARG A 32 -11.82 2.61 2.72
CA ARG A 32 -10.38 2.72 2.64
C ARG A 32 -9.96 4.09 2.12
N VAL A 33 -9.05 4.75 2.82
CA VAL A 33 -8.52 6.04 2.38
C VAL A 33 -7.22 5.83 1.62
N THR A 34 -7.27 6.16 0.34
CA THR A 34 -6.16 6.01 -0.61
C THR A 34 -5.59 7.39 -0.93
N PRO A 35 -4.41 7.74 -0.42
CA PRO A 35 -3.74 8.98 -0.81
C PRO A 35 -3.33 8.95 -2.29
N VAL A 36 -3.52 10.07 -2.96
CA VAL A 36 -3.15 10.31 -4.36
C VAL A 36 -2.29 11.57 -4.42
N ILE A 37 -1.07 11.44 -4.94
CA ILE A 37 -0.17 12.56 -5.14
C ILE A 37 -0.28 13.01 -6.59
N LEU A 38 -0.68 14.25 -6.80
CA LEU A 38 -0.80 14.87 -8.12
C LEU A 38 0.48 15.65 -8.43
N PRO A 39 1.00 15.57 -9.68
CA PRO A 39 2.21 16.28 -10.07
C PRO A 39 1.97 17.79 -10.16
N PRO A 40 3.05 18.60 -10.16
CA PRO A 40 2.96 20.06 -10.14
C PRO A 40 2.18 20.66 -11.32
N SER A 41 2.23 20.06 -12.50
CA SER A 41 1.50 20.56 -13.67
C SER A 41 0.02 20.20 -13.66
N TYR A 42 -0.44 19.34 -12.75
CA TYR A 42 -1.82 18.82 -12.78
C TYR A 42 -2.88 19.93 -12.78
N GLU A 43 -2.71 20.99 -11.97
CA GLU A 43 -3.67 22.10 -11.94
C GLU A 43 -3.44 23.11 -13.08
N ARG A 44 -2.21 23.21 -13.57
CA ARG A 44 -1.84 24.20 -14.62
C ARG A 44 -2.18 23.74 -16.03
N GLU A 45 -2.23 22.42 -16.25
CA GLU A 45 -2.45 21.81 -17.55
C GLU A 45 -3.72 20.92 -17.52
N PRO A 46 -4.94 21.50 -17.56
CA PRO A 46 -6.20 20.79 -17.34
C PRO A 46 -6.50 19.70 -18.37
N GLU A 47 -5.95 19.80 -19.57
CA GLU A 47 -6.15 18.81 -20.64
C GLU A 47 -5.12 17.67 -20.62
N ARG A 48 -4.04 17.83 -19.89
CA ARG A 48 -2.97 16.82 -19.83
C ARG A 48 -3.40 15.61 -19.02
N ARG A 49 -3.09 14.41 -19.56
CA ARG A 49 -3.24 13.13 -18.88
C ARG A 49 -1.88 12.59 -18.47
N TYR A 50 -1.86 11.81 -17.39
CA TYR A 50 -0.64 11.39 -16.71
C TYR A 50 -0.54 9.88 -16.61
N PRO A 51 0.67 9.30 -16.74
CA PRO A 51 0.94 7.95 -16.27
C PRO A 51 0.64 7.82 -14.77
N VAL A 52 0.39 6.60 -14.30
CA VAL A 52 0.07 6.33 -12.89
C VAL A 52 1.02 5.29 -12.32
N ILE A 53 1.53 5.54 -11.13
CA ILE A 53 2.31 4.59 -10.35
C ILE A 53 1.53 4.23 -9.08
N TYR A 54 1.25 2.94 -8.90
CA TYR A 54 0.70 2.38 -7.67
C TYR A 54 1.87 1.95 -6.78
N LEU A 55 2.06 2.64 -5.65
CA LEU A 55 3.14 2.36 -4.71
C LEU A 55 2.59 1.57 -3.52
N LEU A 56 3.04 0.34 -3.40
CA LEU A 56 2.59 -0.65 -2.43
C LEU A 56 3.48 -0.62 -1.18
N ALA A 57 2.86 -0.38 -0.02
CA ALA A 57 3.55 -0.35 1.26
C ALA A 57 4.08 -1.74 1.67
N ALA A 58 5.12 -1.76 2.50
CA ALA A 58 5.63 -2.96 3.14
C ALA A 58 4.68 -3.47 4.24
N LEU A 59 4.93 -4.66 4.78
CA LEU A 59 4.21 -5.18 5.97
C LEU A 59 4.30 -4.15 7.10
N THR A 60 3.20 -3.95 7.81
CA THR A 60 2.99 -2.93 8.84
C THR A 60 3.05 -1.48 8.33
N GLY A 61 3.33 -1.27 7.05
CA GLY A 61 3.37 0.05 6.42
C GLY A 61 2.02 0.48 5.84
N THR A 62 1.85 1.78 5.73
CA THR A 62 0.70 2.43 5.08
C THR A 62 1.17 3.56 4.18
N GLY A 63 0.34 3.95 3.22
CA GLY A 63 0.60 5.14 2.39
C GLY A 63 0.77 6.43 3.23
N TRP A 64 0.09 6.52 4.38
CA TRP A 64 0.18 7.64 5.30
C TRP A 64 1.59 7.87 5.86
N GLN A 65 2.32 6.77 6.15
CA GLN A 65 3.68 6.86 6.67
C GLN A 65 4.63 7.47 5.65
N LEU A 66 4.40 7.25 4.36
CA LEU A 66 5.20 7.83 3.28
C LEU A 66 4.97 9.35 3.11
N LEU A 67 3.85 9.84 3.64
CA LEU A 67 3.46 11.25 3.63
C LEU A 67 3.70 11.94 4.99
N SER A 68 4.26 11.22 5.96
CA SER A 68 4.53 11.75 7.29
C SER A 68 5.62 12.81 7.24
N ARG A 69 5.35 13.96 7.82
CA ARG A 69 6.32 15.07 7.91
C ARG A 69 7.34 14.81 9.03
N SER A 70 8.60 14.95 8.72
CA SER A 70 9.70 14.77 9.67
C SER A 70 10.81 15.80 9.39
N PRO A 71 11.42 16.37 10.43
CA PRO A 71 12.57 17.28 10.22
C PRO A 71 13.83 16.53 9.75
N LEU A 72 13.84 15.20 9.83
CA LEU A 72 15.01 14.37 9.51
C LEU A 72 14.87 13.58 8.21
N SER A 73 13.69 13.58 7.58
CA SER A 73 13.44 12.85 6.34
C SER A 73 12.35 13.51 5.51
N GLU A 74 12.54 13.53 4.20
CA GLU A 74 11.55 14.02 3.25
C GLU A 74 10.36 13.05 3.18
N ALA A 75 9.15 13.60 3.17
CA ALA A 75 7.96 12.86 2.76
C ALA A 75 7.99 12.58 1.25
N LEU A 76 7.19 11.62 0.80
CA LEU A 76 7.22 11.18 -0.60
C LEU A 76 6.87 12.33 -1.59
N ASP A 77 5.89 13.15 -1.26
CA ASP A 77 5.50 14.30 -2.09
C ASP A 77 6.59 15.38 -2.14
N GLU A 78 7.34 15.61 -1.06
CA GLU A 78 8.50 16.50 -1.02
C GLU A 78 9.64 15.96 -1.87
N ARG A 79 9.91 14.65 -1.78
CA ARG A 79 10.92 13.98 -2.59
C ARG A 79 10.59 14.02 -4.08
N LEU A 80 9.34 13.77 -4.45
CA LEU A 80 8.89 13.88 -5.83
C LEU A 80 9.05 15.29 -6.36
N TRP A 81 8.65 16.29 -5.58
CA TRP A 81 8.84 17.69 -5.94
C TRP A 81 10.32 18.01 -6.20
N ARG A 82 11.20 17.66 -5.28
CA ARG A 82 12.65 17.87 -5.43
C ARG A 82 13.22 17.20 -6.69
N LEU A 83 12.73 15.99 -7.02
CA LEU A 83 13.13 15.30 -8.24
C LEU A 83 12.70 16.06 -9.49
N TYR A 84 11.47 16.55 -9.55
CA TYR A 84 10.97 17.34 -10.68
C TYR A 84 11.71 18.69 -10.82
N GLU A 85 12.13 19.29 -9.71
CA GLU A 85 12.97 20.51 -9.76
C GLU A 85 14.40 20.22 -10.26
N SER A 86 14.99 19.11 -9.81
CA SER A 86 16.37 18.76 -10.15
C SER A 86 16.52 18.22 -11.57
N ASP A 87 15.48 17.62 -12.12
CA ASP A 87 15.46 17.07 -13.47
C ASP A 87 14.14 17.39 -14.19
N PRO A 88 14.06 18.51 -14.90
CA PRO A 88 12.88 18.90 -15.67
C PRO A 88 12.54 17.96 -16.83
N SER A 89 13.45 17.02 -17.20
CA SER A 89 13.19 16.01 -18.21
C SER A 89 12.41 14.80 -17.66
N LEU A 90 12.32 14.68 -16.33
CA LEU A 90 11.58 13.59 -15.68
C LEU A 90 10.08 13.72 -16.00
N PRO A 91 9.47 12.68 -16.58
CA PRO A 91 8.05 12.71 -16.87
C PRO A 91 7.24 12.77 -15.58
N GLU A 92 6.32 13.72 -15.52
CA GLU A 92 5.38 13.82 -14.39
C GLU A 92 4.34 12.70 -14.44
N PHE A 93 4.02 12.14 -13.27
CA PHE A 93 3.06 11.06 -13.09
C PHE A 93 2.24 11.22 -11.81
N ILE A 94 1.08 10.59 -11.77
CA ILE A 94 0.25 10.46 -10.56
C ILE A 94 0.79 9.30 -9.73
N VAL A 95 0.90 9.47 -8.41
CA VAL A 95 1.23 8.37 -7.49
C VAL A 95 0.01 8.05 -6.64
N VAL A 96 -0.35 6.78 -6.61
CA VAL A 96 -1.46 6.25 -5.79
C VAL A 96 -0.89 5.35 -4.70
N LEU A 97 -1.32 5.57 -3.47
CA LEU A 97 -0.90 4.81 -2.29
C LEU A 97 -2.09 3.98 -1.76
N PRO A 98 -2.37 2.79 -2.34
CA PRO A 98 -3.56 2.02 -1.97
C PRO A 98 -3.52 1.57 -0.51
N ASP A 99 -4.64 1.73 0.19
CA ASP A 99 -4.80 1.18 1.53
C ASP A 99 -5.22 -0.29 1.47
N CYS A 100 -4.25 -1.17 1.64
CA CYS A 100 -4.42 -2.62 1.77
C CYS A 100 -3.92 -3.13 3.13
N PHE A 101 -3.91 -2.26 4.14
CA PHE A 101 -3.56 -2.59 5.51
C PHE A 101 -4.63 -3.48 6.15
N THR A 102 -4.22 -4.41 7.02
CA THR A 102 -5.11 -5.33 7.75
C THR A 102 -4.80 -5.29 9.24
N ALA A 103 -5.69 -5.84 10.05
CA ALA A 103 -5.43 -6.04 11.49
C ALA A 103 -4.17 -6.89 11.76
N LEU A 104 -3.66 -7.62 10.77
CA LEU A 104 -2.40 -8.38 10.85
C LEU A 104 -1.22 -7.65 10.20
N GLY A 105 -1.36 -6.37 9.85
CA GLY A 105 -0.29 -5.53 9.35
C GLY A 105 -0.18 -5.44 7.83
N GLY A 106 -0.91 -6.24 7.06
CA GLY A 106 -0.91 -6.18 5.59
C GLY A 106 -1.60 -7.37 4.96
N SER A 107 -1.86 -7.28 3.65
CA SER A 107 -2.60 -8.27 2.87
C SER A 107 -1.75 -9.03 1.86
N GLN A 108 -0.47 -8.69 1.71
CA GLN A 108 0.41 -9.14 0.63
C GLN A 108 -0.16 -8.81 -0.77
N TYR A 109 -1.19 -7.98 -0.84
CA TYR A 109 -1.89 -7.59 -2.07
C TYR A 109 -2.48 -8.77 -2.86
N VAL A 110 -2.82 -9.86 -2.17
CA VAL A 110 -3.42 -11.05 -2.74
C VAL A 110 -4.85 -11.28 -2.22
N ASN A 111 -5.63 -12.10 -2.92
CA ASN A 111 -6.88 -12.60 -2.39
C ASN A 111 -6.61 -13.76 -1.42
N SER A 112 -7.17 -13.67 -0.22
CA SER A 112 -6.98 -14.67 0.83
C SER A 112 -8.29 -14.93 1.58
N PRO A 113 -8.69 -16.19 1.77
CA PRO A 113 -9.84 -16.51 2.61
C PRO A 113 -9.68 -16.09 4.07
N ALA A 114 -8.43 -15.92 4.53
CA ALA A 114 -8.12 -15.50 5.90
C ALA A 114 -8.15 -13.97 6.07
N LEU A 115 -7.69 -13.21 5.07
CA LEU A 115 -7.49 -11.76 5.18
C LEU A 115 -8.59 -10.97 4.46
N GLY A 116 -9.00 -11.40 3.27
CA GLY A 116 -9.92 -10.70 2.39
C GLY A 116 -9.44 -10.65 0.94
N ARG A 117 -10.24 -10.05 0.07
CA ARG A 117 -10.01 -9.98 -1.38
C ARG A 117 -9.24 -8.70 -1.76
N TYR A 118 -8.03 -8.52 -1.26
CA TYR A 118 -7.27 -7.28 -1.44
C TYR A 118 -6.70 -7.09 -2.85
N GLN A 119 -6.42 -8.18 -3.58
CA GLN A 119 -6.08 -8.11 -5.00
C GLN A 119 -7.26 -7.52 -5.79
N ASP A 120 -8.47 -8.04 -5.56
CA ASP A 120 -9.67 -7.56 -6.23
C ASP A 120 -10.02 -6.12 -5.81
N HIS A 121 -9.83 -5.79 -4.53
CA HIS A 121 -9.98 -4.41 -4.06
C HIS A 121 -9.10 -3.46 -4.88
N LEU A 122 -7.83 -3.79 -5.07
CA LEU A 122 -6.93 -2.95 -5.86
C LEU A 122 -7.31 -2.92 -7.34
N THR A 123 -7.55 -4.08 -7.95
CA THR A 123 -7.71 -4.19 -9.40
C THR A 123 -9.10 -3.83 -9.90
N GLN A 124 -10.16 -4.12 -9.11
CA GLN A 124 -11.55 -3.93 -9.52
C GLN A 124 -12.20 -2.68 -8.93
N GLU A 125 -11.63 -2.10 -7.86
CA GLU A 125 -12.23 -0.95 -7.19
C GLU A 125 -11.31 0.28 -7.19
N VAL A 126 -10.08 0.16 -6.66
CA VAL A 126 -9.14 1.30 -6.57
C VAL A 126 -8.76 1.80 -7.96
N ILE A 127 -8.21 0.94 -8.83
CA ILE A 127 -7.76 1.33 -10.17
C ILE A 127 -8.89 1.96 -10.99
N PRO A 128 -10.08 1.34 -11.13
CA PRO A 128 -11.17 1.96 -11.88
C PRO A 128 -11.67 3.28 -11.26
N GLN A 129 -11.64 3.43 -9.93
CA GLN A 129 -12.03 4.69 -9.30
C GLN A 129 -11.03 5.80 -9.61
N ILE A 130 -9.72 5.53 -9.54
CA ILE A 130 -8.66 6.47 -9.88
C ILE A 130 -8.78 6.91 -11.35
N ASP A 131 -8.95 5.96 -12.26
CA ASP A 131 -9.09 6.27 -13.70
C ASP A 131 -10.32 7.11 -14.02
N ARG A 132 -11.41 6.96 -13.26
CA ARG A 132 -12.62 7.79 -13.42
C ARG A 132 -12.48 9.20 -12.84
N ARG A 133 -11.70 9.35 -11.76
CA ARG A 133 -11.64 10.61 -11.00
C ARG A 133 -10.49 11.51 -11.39
N TYR A 134 -9.44 10.93 -11.97
CA TYR A 134 -8.23 11.64 -12.30
C TYR A 134 -7.91 11.53 -13.79
N ARG A 135 -7.15 12.48 -14.30
CA ARG A 135 -6.70 12.51 -15.70
C ARG A 135 -5.53 11.53 -15.91
N THR A 136 -5.85 10.24 -15.83
CA THR A 136 -4.91 9.16 -16.05
C THR A 136 -4.82 8.79 -17.54
N LEU A 137 -3.66 8.28 -17.96
CA LEU A 137 -3.52 7.49 -19.17
C LEU A 137 -3.90 6.04 -18.84
N ALA A 138 -5.21 5.73 -18.87
CA ALA A 138 -5.83 4.52 -18.34
C ALA A 138 -5.52 3.24 -19.15
N THR A 139 -4.25 2.98 -19.44
CA THR A 139 -3.79 1.78 -20.16
C THR A 139 -2.62 1.14 -19.43
N ALA A 140 -2.40 -0.17 -19.62
CA ALA A 140 -1.29 -0.89 -19.02
C ALA A 140 0.07 -0.21 -19.31
N ARG A 141 0.29 0.22 -20.56
CA ARG A 141 1.53 0.90 -20.98
C ARG A 141 1.90 2.11 -20.10
N HIS A 142 0.91 2.77 -19.52
CA HIS A 142 1.09 3.99 -18.73
C HIS A 142 0.78 3.77 -17.24
N ARG A 143 0.68 2.50 -16.81
CA ARG A 143 0.46 2.15 -15.41
C ARG A 143 1.57 1.26 -14.91
N GLY A 144 2.24 1.72 -13.85
CA GLY A 144 3.26 0.98 -13.14
C GLY A 144 2.78 0.57 -11.75
N VAL A 145 3.35 -0.53 -11.25
CA VAL A 145 3.22 -0.93 -9.86
C VAL A 145 4.59 -1.13 -9.25
N VAL A 146 4.80 -0.56 -8.08
CA VAL A 146 6.08 -0.61 -7.38
C VAL A 146 5.85 -0.87 -5.90
N GLY A 147 6.75 -1.58 -5.24
CA GLY A 147 6.63 -1.81 -3.82
C GLY A 147 7.92 -2.31 -3.19
N ARG A 148 7.93 -2.29 -1.85
CA ARG A 148 9.05 -2.76 -1.03
C ARG A 148 8.61 -3.92 -0.15
N SER A 149 9.48 -4.93 0.04
CA SER A 149 9.24 -6.10 0.91
C SER A 149 7.92 -6.79 0.51
N SER A 150 6.94 -6.91 1.39
CA SER A 150 5.62 -7.45 1.05
C SER A 150 4.90 -6.67 -0.08
N GLY A 151 5.11 -5.35 -0.18
CA GLY A 151 4.68 -4.58 -1.34
C GLY A 151 5.44 -4.93 -2.61
N GLY A 152 6.72 -5.31 -2.49
CA GLY A 152 7.56 -5.74 -3.61
C GLY A 152 7.08 -7.06 -4.23
N ILE A 153 6.75 -8.07 -3.40
CA ILE A 153 6.14 -9.31 -3.90
C ILE A 153 4.73 -9.07 -4.42
N GLY A 154 3.96 -8.20 -3.75
CA GLY A 154 2.64 -7.79 -4.21
C GLY A 154 2.68 -7.15 -5.60
N ALA A 155 3.68 -6.28 -5.85
CA ALA A 155 3.87 -5.66 -7.16
C ALA A 155 4.18 -6.70 -8.25
N LEU A 156 5.09 -7.64 -7.98
CA LEU A 156 5.38 -8.75 -8.91
C LEU A 156 4.14 -9.62 -9.16
N TRP A 157 3.44 -9.99 -8.09
CA TRP A 157 2.23 -10.80 -8.18
C TRP A 157 1.17 -10.13 -9.05
N LEU A 158 0.90 -8.86 -8.80
CA LEU A 158 -0.10 -8.10 -9.56
C LEU A 158 0.29 -7.96 -11.03
N ALA A 159 1.54 -7.60 -11.34
CA ALA A 159 1.99 -7.45 -12.72
C ALA A 159 1.97 -8.79 -13.50
N MET A 160 2.29 -9.90 -12.85
CA MET A 160 2.26 -11.23 -13.47
C MET A 160 0.86 -11.75 -13.71
N ASN A 161 -0.10 -11.44 -12.81
CA ASN A 161 -1.47 -11.94 -12.91
C ASN A 161 -2.41 -10.97 -13.65
N HIS A 162 -2.00 -9.70 -13.81
CA HIS A 162 -2.79 -8.64 -14.45
C HIS A 162 -1.94 -7.84 -15.44
N PRO A 163 -1.33 -8.49 -16.46
CA PRO A 163 -0.54 -7.79 -17.48
C PRO A 163 -1.37 -6.81 -18.31
N GLU A 164 -2.69 -6.98 -18.34
CA GLU A 164 -3.64 -6.06 -18.95
C GLU A 164 -3.78 -4.74 -18.17
N LEU A 165 -3.43 -4.74 -16.89
CA LEU A 165 -3.48 -3.55 -16.03
C LEU A 165 -2.13 -2.86 -15.88
N PHE A 166 -1.02 -3.62 -15.83
CA PHE A 166 0.30 -3.09 -15.50
C PHE A 166 1.32 -3.37 -16.58
N GLY A 167 1.89 -2.32 -17.19
CA GLY A 167 2.95 -2.41 -18.19
C GLY A 167 4.35 -2.25 -17.61
N ALA A 168 4.49 -1.87 -16.35
CA ALA A 168 5.76 -1.73 -15.67
C ALA A 168 5.66 -2.21 -14.21
N VAL A 169 6.73 -2.84 -13.73
CA VAL A 169 6.84 -3.30 -12.35
C VAL A 169 8.22 -3.01 -11.78
N ALA A 170 8.27 -2.58 -10.52
CA ALA A 170 9.51 -2.50 -9.76
C ALA A 170 9.32 -3.13 -8.38
N SER A 171 10.19 -4.08 -8.04
CA SER A 171 10.19 -4.76 -6.75
C SER A 171 11.49 -4.44 -6.00
N HIS A 172 11.37 -3.76 -4.88
CA HIS A 172 12.50 -3.47 -4.01
C HIS A 172 12.48 -4.43 -2.81
N ALA A 173 13.46 -5.34 -2.77
CA ALA A 173 13.59 -6.36 -1.73
C ALA A 173 12.27 -7.13 -1.50
N GLY A 174 11.57 -7.53 -2.58
CA GLY A 174 10.35 -8.31 -2.50
C GLY A 174 10.60 -9.67 -1.86
N ASP A 175 9.73 -10.07 -0.93
CA ASP A 175 9.82 -11.34 -0.23
C ASP A 175 9.49 -12.48 -1.21
N GLY A 176 10.53 -13.12 -1.73
CA GLY A 176 10.38 -14.27 -2.62
C GLY A 176 10.79 -15.58 -1.96
N PHE A 177 10.62 -16.67 -2.67
CA PHE A 177 11.09 -18.00 -2.30
C PHE A 177 10.68 -18.45 -0.89
N PHE A 178 9.39 -18.33 -0.56
CA PHE A 178 8.82 -18.68 0.74
C PHE A 178 9.18 -20.08 1.23
N ARG A 179 9.46 -21.03 0.33
CA ARG A 179 9.92 -22.37 0.71
C ARG A 179 11.24 -22.37 1.51
N ALA A 180 12.11 -21.40 1.27
CA ALA A 180 13.37 -21.27 2.01
C ALA A 180 13.26 -20.34 3.21
N THR A 181 12.52 -19.25 3.08
CA THR A 181 12.45 -18.19 4.09
C THR A 181 11.45 -18.48 5.21
N MET A 182 10.33 -19.16 4.91
CA MET A 182 9.26 -19.39 5.89
C MET A 182 9.51 -20.52 6.91
N PRO A 183 10.15 -21.67 6.59
CA PRO A 183 10.27 -22.76 7.56
C PRO A 183 10.91 -22.40 8.90
N PRO A 184 12.02 -21.64 8.97
CA PRO A 184 12.59 -21.20 10.24
C PRO A 184 11.63 -20.32 11.05
N GLU A 185 10.91 -19.43 10.39
CA GLU A 185 9.95 -18.52 11.02
C GLU A 185 8.71 -19.27 11.50
N LEU A 186 8.22 -20.26 10.72
CA LEU A 186 7.10 -21.11 11.14
C LEU A 186 7.40 -21.87 12.43
N LEU A 187 8.63 -22.33 12.64
CA LEU A 187 9.02 -23.01 13.89
C LEU A 187 8.98 -22.06 15.09
N LYS A 188 9.46 -20.83 14.92
CA LYS A 188 9.36 -19.77 15.94
C LYS A 188 7.88 -19.45 16.22
N PHE A 189 7.11 -19.28 15.18
CA PHE A 189 5.68 -19.00 15.27
C PHE A 189 4.91 -20.15 15.99
N CYS A 190 5.18 -21.40 15.68
CA CYS A 190 4.57 -22.53 16.36
C CYS A 190 4.90 -22.56 17.86
N ARG A 191 6.14 -22.23 18.25
CA ARG A 191 6.54 -22.13 19.67
C ARG A 191 5.78 -20.99 20.36
N LEU A 192 5.67 -19.85 19.71
CA LEU A 192 4.91 -18.71 20.20
C LEU A 192 3.43 -19.06 20.39
N MET A 193 2.79 -19.66 19.37
CA MET A 193 1.38 -20.05 19.42
C MET A 193 1.07 -20.98 20.58
N ARG A 194 1.99 -21.89 20.94
CA ARG A 194 1.82 -22.77 22.12
C ARG A 194 1.70 -22.00 23.42
N ARG A 195 2.44 -20.89 23.59
CA ARG A 195 2.35 -20.05 24.80
C ARG A 195 0.97 -19.39 24.96
N TYR A 196 0.27 -19.19 23.88
CA TYR A 196 -1.06 -18.57 23.85
C TYR A 196 -2.22 -19.58 23.81
N GLY A 197 -1.94 -20.88 23.99
CA GLY A 197 -2.99 -21.90 23.95
C GLY A 197 -3.41 -22.34 22.54
N GLY A 198 -2.58 -22.07 21.55
CA GLY A 198 -2.79 -22.46 20.16
C GLY A 198 -3.14 -21.29 19.22
N PRO A 199 -3.22 -21.55 17.89
CA PRO A 199 -3.40 -20.49 16.89
C PRO A 199 -4.68 -19.66 17.07
N ALA A 200 -5.80 -20.31 17.41
CA ALA A 200 -7.07 -19.62 17.60
C ALA A 200 -7.06 -18.66 18.79
N ALA A 201 -6.50 -19.09 19.92
CA ALA A 201 -6.37 -18.28 21.13
C ALA A 201 -5.39 -17.11 20.91
N ALA A 202 -4.25 -17.38 20.27
CA ALA A 202 -3.28 -16.37 19.90
C ALA A 202 -3.88 -15.31 18.96
N MET A 203 -4.64 -15.73 17.95
CA MET A 203 -5.32 -14.82 17.03
C MET A 203 -6.37 -13.96 17.74
N ALA A 204 -7.18 -14.56 18.62
CA ALA A 204 -8.18 -13.83 19.40
C ALA A 204 -7.52 -12.76 20.28
N GLN A 205 -6.41 -13.10 20.94
CA GLN A 205 -5.65 -12.16 21.75
C GLN A 205 -5.03 -11.05 20.90
N TRP A 206 -4.40 -11.38 19.77
CA TRP A 206 -3.85 -10.41 18.84
C TRP A 206 -4.90 -9.40 18.38
N LEU A 207 -6.05 -9.87 17.92
CA LEU A 207 -7.14 -9.01 17.46
C LEU A 207 -7.71 -8.13 18.60
N SER A 208 -7.71 -8.61 19.84
CA SER A 208 -8.15 -7.82 21.01
C SER A 208 -7.17 -6.68 21.30
N LEU A 209 -5.86 -6.89 21.18
CA LEU A 209 -4.82 -5.88 21.38
C LEU A 209 -4.88 -4.78 20.32
N GLY A 210 -5.17 -5.14 19.07
CA GLY A 210 -5.29 -4.20 17.95
C GLY A 210 -6.47 -3.23 18.07
N LYS A 211 -7.47 -3.54 18.90
CA LYS A 211 -8.69 -2.74 19.09
C LYS A 211 -8.65 -1.81 20.32
N GLY A 212 -7.59 -1.84 21.12
CA GLY A 212 -7.52 -1.14 22.40
C GLY A 212 -6.25 -0.29 22.59
N PRO A 213 -6.09 0.33 23.78
CA PRO A 213 -4.96 1.18 24.12
C PRO A 213 -3.59 0.46 24.19
N ARG A 214 -3.56 -0.86 24.09
CA ARG A 214 -2.35 -1.69 24.19
C ARG A 214 -1.72 -2.03 22.83
N ARG A 215 -1.91 -1.20 21.80
CA ARG A 215 -1.30 -1.43 20.47
C ARG A 215 0.23 -1.60 20.51
N GLY A 216 0.92 -0.97 21.49
CA GLY A 216 2.36 -1.11 21.67
C GLY A 216 2.79 -2.52 22.04
N GLU A 217 1.97 -3.28 22.77
CA GLU A 217 2.29 -4.67 23.20
C GLU A 217 2.32 -5.66 22.02
N LEU A 218 1.77 -5.29 20.85
CA LEU A 218 1.85 -6.11 19.64
C LEU A 218 3.28 -6.27 19.14
N PHE A 219 4.15 -5.29 19.37
CA PHE A 219 5.55 -5.33 18.95
C PHE A 219 6.39 -6.18 19.90
N ASP A 220 6.04 -6.23 21.20
CA ASP A 220 6.74 -7.07 22.18
C ASP A 220 6.48 -8.57 21.96
N ILE A 221 5.39 -8.92 21.26
CA ILE A 221 5.06 -10.30 20.90
C ILE A 221 5.84 -10.74 19.65
N ALA A 222 6.27 -9.82 18.82
CA ALA A 222 6.94 -10.07 17.54
C ALA A 222 8.47 -9.99 17.64
N SER A 223 9.04 -9.47 18.75
CA SER A 223 10.47 -9.42 19.05
C SER A 223 10.91 -10.64 19.87
#